data_f683085739c3c1c59bb3df24df68e90e
#
_entry.id   f683085739c3c1c59bb3df24df68e90e
#
_cell.length_a   1.000
_cell.length_b   1.000
_cell.length_c   1.000
_cell.angle_alpha   90.00
_cell.angle_beta   90.00
_cell.angle_gamma   90.00
#
_symmetry.space_group_name_H-M   'P 1'
#
loop_
_entity.id
_entity.type
_entity.pdbx_description
1 polymer ?
#
loop_
_entity_poly.entity_id
_entity_poly.type
_entity_poly.pdbx_seq_one_letter_code
_entity_poly.pdbx_strand_id
1 'polypeptide(L)'
;MKPPVLVSRTRMFDGTVFDVDRDVVRFDDGREAAVDIVRHRASVVLIPMPSANEVILVRQYRHAVGRWLWELPAGSSDPGEDVDTAAARECHEEIGLRPGKLTRLGALLPTPGFCDEEMVFFLAEDLHATEEPAAHDADEQLEPRAFTVFELEAMAGRGELADMKTLAGLRLLSARTSG
;
A
#
# COMPACT_ATOMS: atom_id res chain seq x y z
N MET A 1 -22.60 4.26 -22.14
CA MET A 1 -22.99 3.35 -21.03
C MET A 1 -23.03 4.19 -19.77
N LYS A 2 -24.13 4.14 -19.02
CA LYS A 2 -24.19 4.77 -17.69
C LYS A 2 -23.68 3.78 -16.64
N PRO A 3 -23.07 4.26 -15.54
CA PRO A 3 -22.70 3.38 -14.44
C PRO A 3 -23.96 2.73 -13.84
N PRO A 4 -23.87 1.49 -13.33
CA PRO A 4 -24.97 0.86 -12.64
C PRO A 4 -25.32 1.65 -11.36
N VAL A 5 -26.58 1.58 -10.95
CA VAL A 5 -27.12 2.27 -9.76
C VAL A 5 -27.21 1.28 -8.60
N LEU A 6 -26.71 1.67 -7.44
CA LEU A 6 -26.85 0.91 -6.20
C LEU A 6 -28.34 0.82 -5.82
N VAL A 7 -28.86 -0.38 -5.65
CA VAL A 7 -30.22 -0.67 -5.20
C VAL A 7 -30.24 -0.94 -3.69
N SER A 8 -29.35 -1.79 -3.21
CA SER A 8 -29.23 -2.12 -1.79
C SER A 8 -27.82 -2.54 -1.45
N ARG A 9 -27.45 -2.42 -0.17
CA ARG A 9 -26.19 -2.87 0.42
C ARG A 9 -26.48 -3.65 1.68
N THR A 10 -25.78 -4.78 1.84
CA THR A 10 -25.83 -5.61 3.04
C THR A 10 -24.41 -5.92 3.50
N ARG A 11 -24.08 -5.63 4.78
CA ARG A 11 -22.83 -6.05 5.38
C ARG A 11 -22.84 -7.56 5.57
N MET A 12 -21.89 -8.27 4.95
CA MET A 12 -21.75 -9.72 5.00
C MET A 12 -20.68 -10.15 6.01
N PHE A 13 -19.65 -9.35 6.21
CA PHE A 13 -18.57 -9.58 7.17
C PHE A 13 -18.09 -8.24 7.71
N ASP A 14 -17.82 -8.21 9.03
CA ASP A 14 -17.33 -7.05 9.76
C ASP A 14 -16.00 -7.45 10.42
N GLY A 15 -14.89 -7.05 9.81
CA GLY A 15 -13.54 -7.47 10.19
C GLY A 15 -12.73 -6.34 10.83
N THR A 16 -11.56 -6.66 11.34
CA THR A 16 -10.64 -5.66 11.92
C THR A 16 -9.88 -4.88 10.84
N VAL A 17 -9.49 -5.55 9.75
CA VAL A 17 -8.71 -4.96 8.66
C VAL A 17 -9.58 -4.51 7.50
N PHE A 18 -10.57 -5.33 7.12
CA PHE A 18 -11.49 -5.04 6.03
C PHE A 18 -12.88 -5.58 6.33
N ASP A 19 -13.86 -5.04 5.64
CA ASP A 19 -15.24 -5.51 5.66
C ASP A 19 -15.61 -6.13 4.32
N VAL A 20 -16.71 -6.89 4.27
CA VAL A 20 -17.29 -7.34 3.01
C VAL A 20 -18.76 -6.92 2.94
N ASP A 21 -19.09 -6.16 1.90
CA ASP A 21 -20.46 -5.80 1.57
C ASP A 21 -20.94 -6.57 0.35
N ARG A 22 -22.21 -6.93 0.35
CA ARG A 22 -22.95 -7.34 -0.86
C ARG A 22 -23.80 -6.20 -1.33
N ASP A 23 -23.47 -5.66 -2.50
CA ASP A 23 -24.23 -4.62 -3.19
C ASP A 23 -25.11 -5.27 -4.27
N VAL A 24 -26.39 -4.90 -4.34
CA VAL A 24 -27.24 -5.17 -5.51
C VAL A 24 -27.22 -3.92 -6.37
N VAL A 25 -26.81 -4.07 -7.62
CA VAL A 25 -26.72 -2.97 -8.58
C VAL A 25 -27.65 -3.21 -9.76
N ARG A 26 -28.23 -2.12 -10.30
CA ARG A 26 -29.11 -2.17 -11.47
C ARG A 26 -28.46 -1.49 -12.67
N PHE A 27 -28.40 -2.20 -13.79
CA PHE A 27 -27.88 -1.72 -15.06
C PHE A 27 -28.92 -0.91 -15.86
N ASP A 28 -28.47 -0.20 -16.90
CA ASP A 28 -29.33 0.60 -17.79
C ASP A 28 -30.45 -0.20 -18.46
N ASP A 29 -30.24 -1.50 -18.68
CA ASP A 29 -31.22 -2.41 -19.30
C ASP A 29 -32.20 -3.02 -18.28
N GLY A 30 -32.14 -2.59 -17.01
CA GLY A 30 -33.02 -3.05 -15.93
C GLY A 30 -32.60 -4.34 -15.24
N ARG A 31 -31.54 -5.05 -15.71
CA ARG A 31 -31.02 -6.24 -15.02
C ARG A 31 -30.40 -5.83 -13.69
N GLU A 32 -30.53 -6.69 -12.69
CA GLU A 32 -29.86 -6.56 -11.41
C GLU A 32 -28.80 -7.65 -11.24
N ALA A 33 -27.72 -7.30 -10.55
CA ALA A 33 -26.68 -8.24 -10.17
C ALA A 33 -26.20 -7.95 -8.74
N ALA A 34 -25.85 -9.02 -8.02
CA ALA A 34 -25.16 -8.92 -6.73
C ALA A 34 -23.66 -8.87 -6.98
N VAL A 35 -22.98 -7.96 -6.27
CA VAL A 35 -21.53 -7.77 -6.31
C VAL A 35 -21.01 -7.79 -4.87
N ASP A 36 -20.09 -8.68 -4.56
CA ASP A 36 -19.42 -8.72 -3.27
C ASP A 36 -18.17 -7.82 -3.33
N ILE A 37 -18.05 -6.91 -2.38
CA ILE A 37 -17.01 -5.88 -2.37
C ILE A 37 -16.29 -5.92 -1.03
N VAL A 38 -14.96 -6.04 -1.08
CA VAL A 38 -14.09 -5.80 0.06
C VAL A 38 -13.99 -4.29 0.26
N ARG A 39 -14.36 -3.81 1.46
CA ARG A 39 -14.23 -2.42 1.90
C ARG A 39 -12.97 -2.30 2.71
N HIS A 40 -12.03 -1.52 2.21
CA HIS A 40 -10.77 -1.30 2.87
C HIS A 40 -10.49 0.20 3.00
N ARG A 41 -9.84 0.60 4.09
CA ARG A 41 -9.37 1.97 4.24
C ARG A 41 -8.26 2.26 3.22
N ALA A 42 -8.03 3.52 2.93
CA ALA A 42 -6.90 3.92 2.12
C ALA A 42 -5.60 3.49 2.82
N SER A 43 -4.66 2.99 2.03
CA SER A 43 -3.32 2.62 2.48
C SER A 43 -2.30 3.61 1.94
N VAL A 44 -1.23 3.82 2.70
CA VAL A 44 -0.06 4.55 2.24
C VAL A 44 1.05 3.56 1.92
N VAL A 45 1.78 3.83 0.84
CA VAL A 45 2.94 3.04 0.41
C VAL A 45 4.13 3.97 0.32
N LEU A 46 5.22 3.62 0.99
CA LEU A 46 6.40 4.45 1.07
C LEU A 46 7.51 3.93 0.16
N ILE A 47 8.21 4.85 -0.47
CA ILE A 47 9.45 4.59 -1.18
C ILE A 47 10.55 5.34 -0.41
N PRO A 48 11.09 4.74 0.67
CA PRO A 48 12.08 5.40 1.51
C PRO A 48 13.45 5.33 0.83
N MET A 49 14.01 6.49 0.52
CA MET A 49 15.32 6.63 -0.12
C MET A 49 16.35 7.19 0.87
N PRO A 50 17.20 6.32 1.47
CA PRO A 50 18.30 6.79 2.32
C PRO A 50 19.40 7.48 1.51
N SER A 51 19.49 7.22 0.22
CA SER A 51 20.36 7.87 -0.74
C SER A 51 19.70 7.96 -2.13
N ALA A 52 20.30 8.68 -3.06
CA ALA A 52 19.76 8.84 -4.42
C ALA A 52 19.59 7.52 -5.21
N ASN A 53 20.27 6.46 -4.80
CA ASN A 53 20.29 5.18 -5.54
C ASN A 53 19.82 3.98 -4.72
N GLU A 54 19.32 4.20 -3.49
CA GLU A 54 18.89 3.12 -2.61
C GLU A 54 17.44 3.32 -2.18
N VAL A 55 16.72 2.21 -2.01
CA VAL A 55 15.37 2.14 -1.47
C VAL A 55 15.35 1.13 -0.34
N ILE A 56 14.72 1.47 0.79
CA ILE A 56 14.51 0.53 1.88
C ILE A 56 13.25 -0.29 1.60
N LEU A 57 13.39 -1.61 1.60
CA LEU A 57 12.28 -2.55 1.68
C LEU A 57 12.22 -3.18 3.07
N VAL A 58 11.06 -3.68 3.43
CA VAL A 58 10.84 -4.51 4.62
C VAL A 58 10.60 -5.96 4.20
N ARG A 59 11.14 -6.90 4.97
CA ARG A 59 10.83 -8.31 4.81
C ARG A 59 9.75 -8.69 5.80
N GLN A 60 8.61 -9.14 5.29
CA GLN A 60 7.44 -9.48 6.10
C GLN A 60 6.90 -10.87 5.74
N TYR A 61 6.48 -11.64 6.75
CA TYR A 61 5.76 -12.90 6.52
C TYR A 61 4.27 -12.61 6.26
N ARG A 62 3.82 -12.94 5.07
CA ARG A 62 2.40 -12.80 4.69
C ARG A 62 1.68 -14.14 4.86
N HIS A 63 0.97 -14.28 5.99
CA HIS A 63 0.27 -15.52 6.34
C HIS A 63 -0.71 -15.97 5.25
N ALA A 64 -1.41 -15.03 4.61
CA ALA A 64 -2.37 -15.31 3.54
C ALA A 64 -1.76 -16.07 2.34
N VAL A 65 -0.47 -15.86 2.06
CA VAL A 65 0.25 -16.54 0.97
C VAL A 65 1.32 -17.51 1.47
N GLY A 66 1.49 -17.63 2.79
CA GLY A 66 2.35 -18.61 3.45
C GLY A 66 3.86 -18.41 3.21
N ARG A 67 4.33 -17.17 2.96
CA ARG A 67 5.73 -16.91 2.64
C ARG A 67 6.22 -15.54 3.07
N TRP A 68 7.55 -15.39 3.18
CA TRP A 68 8.23 -14.12 3.34
C TRP A 68 8.31 -13.38 2.01
N LEU A 69 8.02 -12.08 2.03
CA LEU A 69 8.14 -11.19 0.88
C LEU A 69 9.02 -9.99 1.23
N TRP A 70 9.72 -9.46 0.22
CA TRP A 70 10.29 -8.12 0.26
C TRP A 70 9.27 -7.14 -0.29
N GLU A 71 8.92 -6.13 0.50
CA GLU A 71 7.85 -5.19 0.21
C GLU A 71 8.28 -3.75 0.49
N LEU A 72 7.73 -2.79 -0.22
CA LEU A 72 7.75 -1.41 0.22
C LEU A 72 6.96 -1.27 1.52
N PRO A 73 7.47 -0.51 2.51
CA PRO A 73 6.73 -0.20 3.73
C PRO A 73 5.35 0.36 3.39
N ALA A 74 4.31 -0.12 4.06
CA ALA A 74 2.94 0.26 3.77
C ALA A 74 1.98 -0.08 4.90
N GLY A 75 1.12 0.86 5.27
CA GLY A 75 0.08 0.62 6.26
C GLY A 75 -1.21 1.39 5.97
N SER A 76 -2.25 1.08 6.72
CA SER A 76 -3.55 1.72 6.57
C SER A 76 -3.62 3.04 7.34
N SER A 77 -4.31 4.03 6.77
CA SER A 77 -4.64 5.25 7.51
C SER A 77 -5.60 4.95 8.66
N ASP A 78 -5.40 5.59 9.79
CA ASP A 78 -6.33 5.53 10.92
C ASP A 78 -7.64 6.29 10.60
N PRO A 79 -8.75 5.99 11.32
CA PRO A 79 -10.00 6.72 11.13
C PRO A 79 -9.84 8.23 11.31
N GLY A 80 -10.01 8.99 10.24
CA GLY A 80 -9.89 10.45 10.23
C GLY A 80 -8.46 10.98 10.11
N GLU A 81 -7.46 10.11 9.97
CA GLU A 81 -6.07 10.50 9.70
C GLU A 81 -5.92 10.88 8.21
N ASP A 82 -5.22 11.98 7.95
CA ASP A 82 -4.85 12.31 6.58
C ASP A 82 -3.66 11.44 6.09
N VAL A 83 -3.59 11.23 4.77
CA VAL A 83 -2.62 10.29 4.18
C VAL A 83 -1.17 10.76 4.32
N ASP A 84 -0.88 12.05 4.44
CA ASP A 84 0.48 12.56 4.65
C ASP A 84 0.96 12.26 6.06
N THR A 85 0.07 12.42 7.06
CA THR A 85 0.32 12.04 8.46
C THR A 85 0.51 10.54 8.58
N ALA A 86 -0.36 9.73 7.98
CA ALA A 86 -0.24 8.28 7.94
C ALA A 86 1.11 7.85 7.33
N ALA A 87 1.52 8.47 6.22
CA ALA A 87 2.80 8.15 5.57
C ALA A 87 4.01 8.42 6.48
N ALA A 88 4.01 9.52 7.24
CA ALA A 88 5.09 9.82 8.17
C ALA A 88 5.11 8.87 9.37
N ARG A 89 3.95 8.48 9.90
CA ARG A 89 3.78 7.53 11.00
C ARG A 89 4.26 6.15 10.58
N GLU A 90 3.76 5.60 9.47
CA GLU A 90 4.13 4.27 8.95
C GLU A 90 5.63 4.18 8.62
N CYS A 91 6.22 5.25 8.09
CA CYS A 91 7.67 5.29 7.88
C CYS A 91 8.45 5.08 9.19
N HIS A 92 8.01 5.72 10.27
CA HIS A 92 8.63 5.56 11.57
C HIS A 92 8.37 4.17 12.18
N GLU A 93 7.13 3.69 12.09
CA GLU A 93 6.72 2.41 12.68
C GLU A 93 7.41 1.23 12.00
N GLU A 94 7.46 1.17 10.67
CA GLU A 94 8.00 0.02 9.94
C GLU A 94 9.52 0.02 9.76
N ILE A 95 10.16 1.20 9.62
CA ILE A 95 11.60 1.27 9.37
C ILE A 95 12.40 2.08 10.40
N GLY A 96 11.76 2.62 11.43
CA GLY A 96 12.42 3.38 12.51
C GLY A 96 12.95 4.74 12.09
N LEU A 97 12.55 5.27 10.94
CA LEU A 97 13.04 6.54 10.40
C LEU A 97 11.88 7.50 10.14
N ARG A 98 12.14 8.80 10.33
CA ARG A 98 11.19 9.86 9.95
C ARG A 98 11.65 10.54 8.66
N PRO A 99 10.75 10.78 7.70
CA PRO A 99 11.08 11.51 6.49
C PRO A 99 11.12 13.02 6.78
N GLY A 100 12.17 13.70 6.34
CA GLY A 100 12.23 15.17 6.30
C GLY A 100 11.43 15.74 5.13
N LYS A 101 11.19 14.91 4.11
CA LYS A 101 10.42 15.30 2.94
C LYS A 101 9.58 14.12 2.43
N LEU A 102 8.28 14.34 2.27
CA LEU A 102 7.34 13.46 1.60
C LEU A 102 6.89 14.08 0.28
N THR A 103 6.89 13.28 -0.78
CA THR A 103 6.37 13.71 -2.08
C THR A 103 5.37 12.67 -2.58
N ARG A 104 4.11 13.05 -2.70
CA ARG A 104 3.07 12.18 -3.27
C ARG A 104 3.35 11.90 -4.75
N LEU A 105 3.42 10.63 -5.13
CA LEU A 105 3.68 10.19 -6.50
C LEU A 105 2.39 9.85 -7.26
N GLY A 106 1.36 9.42 -6.55
CA GLY A 106 0.08 9.05 -7.13
C GLY A 106 -0.72 8.13 -6.22
N ALA A 107 -1.86 7.66 -6.73
CA ALA A 107 -2.70 6.68 -6.07
C ALA A 107 -3.09 5.59 -7.07
N LEU A 108 -3.07 4.33 -6.63
CA LEU A 108 -3.39 3.17 -7.44
C LEU A 108 -4.40 2.29 -6.74
N LEU A 109 -5.19 1.57 -7.53
CA LEU A 109 -6.16 0.58 -7.04
C LEU A 109 -5.58 -0.82 -7.25
N PRO A 110 -5.25 -1.58 -6.18
CA PRO A 110 -4.58 -2.88 -6.32
C PRO A 110 -5.49 -3.94 -6.96
N THR A 111 -6.76 -4.00 -6.58
CA THR A 111 -7.70 -5.03 -7.03
C THR A 111 -9.10 -4.46 -7.28
N PRO A 112 -9.28 -3.49 -8.22
CA PRO A 112 -10.53 -2.73 -8.38
C PRO A 112 -11.71 -3.58 -8.84
N GLY A 113 -11.50 -4.86 -9.19
CA GLY A 113 -12.56 -5.77 -9.53
C GLY A 113 -13.45 -6.20 -8.37
N PHE A 114 -12.95 -6.13 -7.12
CA PHE A 114 -13.70 -6.55 -5.93
C PHE A 114 -13.30 -5.82 -4.64
N CYS A 115 -12.31 -4.95 -4.66
CA CYS A 115 -11.85 -4.19 -3.50
C CYS A 115 -11.82 -2.69 -3.84
N ASP A 116 -12.22 -1.85 -2.90
CA ASP A 116 -12.19 -0.39 -3.06
C ASP A 116 -10.96 0.27 -2.40
N GLU A 117 -9.98 -0.52 -1.97
CA GLU A 117 -8.73 0.00 -1.45
C GLU A 117 -8.05 0.94 -2.43
N GLU A 118 -7.65 2.11 -1.95
CA GLU A 118 -6.77 3.04 -2.66
C GLU A 118 -5.41 3.05 -1.97
N MET A 119 -4.34 2.77 -2.72
CA MET A 119 -2.96 2.84 -2.25
C MET A 119 -2.34 4.15 -2.70
N VAL A 120 -1.98 5.02 -1.75
CA VAL A 120 -1.34 6.31 -2.02
C VAL A 120 0.17 6.20 -1.84
N PHE A 121 0.93 6.46 -2.91
CA PHE A 121 2.37 6.28 -2.95
C PHE A 121 3.10 7.58 -2.63
N PHE A 122 4.06 7.49 -1.72
CA PHE A 122 4.93 8.59 -1.31
C PHE A 122 6.41 8.24 -1.49
N LEU A 123 7.15 9.16 -2.09
CA LEU A 123 8.60 9.18 -2.01
C LEU A 123 8.97 9.83 -0.67
N ALA A 124 9.75 9.12 0.14
CA ALA A 124 10.25 9.59 1.43
C ALA A 124 11.77 9.83 1.35
N GLU A 125 12.15 11.09 1.48
CA GLU A 125 13.53 11.57 1.36
C GLU A 125 13.97 12.24 2.68
N ASP A 126 15.27 12.52 2.83
CA ASP A 126 15.84 13.15 4.02
C ASP A 126 15.49 12.35 5.30
N LEU A 127 15.73 11.05 5.24
CA LEU A 127 15.41 10.13 6.32
C LEU A 127 16.36 10.33 7.50
N HIS A 128 15.80 10.45 8.71
CA HIS A 128 16.58 10.61 9.93
C HIS A 128 16.05 9.74 11.07
N ALA A 129 16.98 9.26 11.91
CA ALA A 129 16.63 8.52 13.12
C ALA A 129 15.97 9.46 14.15
N THR A 130 15.11 8.90 14.99
CA THR A 130 14.47 9.61 16.10
C THR A 130 14.84 8.93 17.42
N GLU A 131 14.74 9.67 18.54
CA GLU A 131 14.91 9.10 19.87
C GLU A 131 13.66 8.34 20.34
N GLU A 132 12.53 8.53 19.67
CA GLU A 132 11.30 7.82 19.96
C GLU A 132 11.41 6.39 19.45
N PRO A 133 11.11 5.38 20.27
CA PRO A 133 11.09 3.99 19.80
C PRO A 133 9.95 3.81 18.75
N ALA A 134 10.24 3.08 17.69
CA ALA A 134 9.23 2.69 16.72
C ALA A 134 8.18 1.80 17.43
N ALA A 135 6.90 2.17 17.30
CA ALA A 135 5.80 1.36 17.79
C ALA A 135 5.41 0.37 16.67
N HIS A 136 5.93 -0.84 16.75
CA HIS A 136 5.51 -1.91 15.83
C HIS A 136 4.19 -2.51 16.32
N ASP A 137 3.33 -2.89 15.40
CA ASP A 137 2.15 -3.68 15.72
C ASP A 137 2.57 -5.05 16.26
N ALA A 138 1.82 -5.56 17.26
CA ALA A 138 2.19 -6.76 18.01
C ALA A 138 2.27 -8.06 17.16
N ASP A 139 1.68 -8.05 15.98
CA ASP A 139 1.65 -9.15 15.01
C ASP A 139 2.61 -8.94 13.83
N GLU A 140 3.36 -7.85 13.81
CA GLU A 140 4.31 -7.53 12.75
C GLU A 140 5.75 -7.92 13.12
N GLN A 141 6.38 -8.69 12.23
CA GLN A 141 7.82 -8.96 12.27
C GLN A 141 8.42 -8.40 10.98
N LEU A 142 8.99 -7.20 11.08
CA LEU A 142 9.56 -6.48 9.96
C LEU A 142 11.09 -6.47 10.05
N GLU A 143 11.74 -6.73 8.92
CA GLU A 143 13.20 -6.67 8.76
C GLU A 143 13.52 -5.65 7.66
N PRO A 144 13.80 -4.37 8.01
CA PRO A 144 14.14 -3.36 7.02
C PRO A 144 15.54 -3.58 6.45
N ARG A 145 15.71 -3.37 5.13
CA ARG A 145 16.98 -3.43 4.43
C ARG A 145 17.00 -2.48 3.24
N ALA A 146 18.11 -1.77 3.07
CA ALA A 146 18.37 -0.96 1.89
C ALA A 146 18.89 -1.83 0.74
N PHE A 147 18.38 -1.56 -0.47
CA PHE A 147 18.80 -2.15 -1.73
C PHE A 147 19.06 -1.05 -2.74
N THR A 148 20.04 -1.22 -3.58
CA THR A 148 20.21 -0.32 -4.72
C THR A 148 19.07 -0.51 -5.72
N VAL A 149 18.70 0.57 -6.44
CA VAL A 149 17.68 0.50 -7.50
C VAL A 149 18.05 -0.58 -8.53
N PHE A 150 19.34 -0.72 -8.85
CA PHE A 150 19.83 -1.76 -9.76
C PHE A 150 19.60 -3.19 -9.22
N GLU A 151 19.82 -3.44 -7.93
CA GLU A 151 19.50 -4.73 -7.29
C GLU A 151 18.00 -5.02 -7.37
N LEU A 152 17.16 -4.03 -7.08
CA LEU A 152 15.70 -4.18 -7.13
C LEU A 152 15.19 -4.48 -8.54
N GLU A 153 15.73 -3.84 -9.56
CA GLU A 153 15.41 -4.14 -10.95
C GLU A 153 15.82 -5.58 -11.32
N ALA A 154 17.00 -6.00 -10.89
CA ALA A 154 17.47 -7.38 -11.10
C ALA A 154 16.59 -8.41 -10.35
N MET A 155 16.18 -8.13 -9.10
CA MET A 155 15.27 -8.97 -8.33
C MET A 155 13.90 -9.06 -9.00
N ALA A 156 13.37 -7.95 -9.51
CA ALA A 156 12.12 -7.92 -10.26
C ALA A 156 12.21 -8.78 -11.54
N GLY A 157 13.31 -8.65 -12.29
CA GLY A 157 13.55 -9.44 -13.49
C GLY A 157 13.67 -10.95 -13.24
N ARG A 158 14.09 -11.37 -12.04
CA ARG A 158 14.15 -12.79 -11.63
C ARG A 158 12.86 -13.28 -10.95
N GLY A 159 11.85 -12.40 -10.76
CA GLY A 159 10.61 -12.74 -10.06
C GLY A 159 10.75 -12.89 -8.53
N GLU A 160 11.79 -12.35 -7.95
CA GLU A 160 12.04 -12.37 -6.50
C GLU A 160 11.20 -11.32 -5.76
N LEU A 161 10.82 -10.20 -6.45
CA LEU A 161 9.83 -9.24 -5.97
C LEU A 161 8.45 -9.68 -6.48
N ALA A 162 7.66 -10.25 -5.58
CA ALA A 162 6.34 -10.79 -5.90
C ALA A 162 5.18 -9.91 -5.41
N ASP A 163 5.50 -8.85 -4.69
CA ASP A 163 4.52 -7.88 -4.21
C ASP A 163 4.23 -6.81 -5.28
N MET A 164 2.96 -6.68 -5.65
CA MET A 164 2.53 -5.79 -6.72
C MET A 164 2.73 -4.30 -6.35
N LYS A 165 2.47 -3.92 -5.08
CA LYS A 165 2.67 -2.51 -4.66
C LYS A 165 4.13 -2.09 -4.76
N THR A 166 5.06 -3.01 -4.46
CA THR A 166 6.50 -2.79 -4.59
C THR A 166 6.89 -2.54 -6.05
N LEU A 167 6.45 -3.40 -6.97
CA LEU A 167 6.72 -3.21 -8.40
C LEU A 167 6.10 -1.92 -8.95
N ALA A 168 4.88 -1.59 -8.52
CA ALA A 168 4.21 -0.36 -8.90
C ALA A 168 4.95 0.89 -8.38
N GLY A 169 5.39 0.87 -7.12
CA GLY A 169 6.17 1.95 -6.51
C GLY A 169 7.49 2.18 -7.22
N LEU A 170 8.25 1.13 -7.53
CA LEU A 170 9.48 1.23 -8.30
C LEU A 170 9.24 1.79 -9.71
N ARG A 171 8.11 1.44 -10.32
CA ARG A 171 7.73 2.02 -11.62
C ARG A 171 7.40 3.52 -11.53
N LEU A 172 6.68 3.94 -10.47
CA LEU A 172 6.40 5.37 -10.23
C LEU A 172 7.69 6.15 -9.98
N LEU A 173 8.62 5.60 -9.20
CA LEU A 173 9.94 6.19 -8.96
C LEU A 173 10.71 6.40 -10.27
N SER A 174 10.80 5.35 -11.10
CA SER A 174 11.54 5.42 -12.37
C SER A 174 10.94 6.42 -13.37
N ALA A 175 9.62 6.58 -13.37
CA ALA A 175 8.95 7.56 -14.24
C ALA A 175 9.30 9.00 -13.87
N ARG A 176 9.56 9.28 -12.59
CA ARG A 176 9.97 10.61 -12.11
C ARG A 176 11.41 10.96 -12.49
N THR A 177 12.31 9.98 -12.48
CA THR A 177 13.74 10.21 -12.79
C THR A 177 14.02 10.32 -14.28
N SER A 178 13.05 9.97 -15.14
CA SER A 178 13.17 9.98 -16.61
C SER A 178 12.57 11.24 -17.25
N GLY A 179 12.01 12.17 -16.49
CA GLY A 179 11.47 13.47 -16.93
C GLY A 179 12.30 14.61 -16.42
#